data_63d07722f499aa4478fc9b0edbbe82f4
#
_entry.id   63d07722f499aa4478fc9b0edbbe82f4
#
_cell.length_a   1.000
_cell.length_b   1.000
_cell.length_c   1.000
_cell.angle_alpha   90.00
_cell.angle_beta   90.00
_cell.angle_gamma   90.00
#
_symmetry.space_group_name_H-M   'P 1'
#
loop_
_entity.id
_entity.type
_entity.pdbx_description
1 polymer ?
#
loop_
_entity_poly.entity_id
_entity_poly.type
_entity_poly.pdbx_seq_one_letter_code
_entity_poly.pdbx_strand_id
1 'polypeptide(L)'
;MLREAGASIIGKTTTTAFAANDPTATLNPRNHGHTPGGSSSGSAAAVAAGMIPLALGTQTGGSVIRPASFCGVAAIKPSFRLLPTVGVKCFSWTLDTVGLFAAGVKDLAHGLSAMTNRRELLPAAAIETPRIGIVTQDFAAAPEAAGGEALRIATSAVERAGASVRALDLPETMAEAWRIQPTVQQFEAHQALAWEYRTHYDAMPPLLRARLDESAGTAPATYDEARGIANRARRSLMKVFDEVDVILTFAAPGAAPKGLTSTGDARFNRLWTLMGVPCVTVPATISEGGLPVGVQVIARFGDDAGALEAARFVEHALARR
;
A
#
# COMPACT_ATOMS: atom_id res chain seq x y z
N MET A 1 -7.02 -17.27 -13.05
CA MET A 1 -5.64 -16.76 -12.86
C MET A 1 -4.83 -17.64 -11.89
N LEU A 2 -4.95 -17.53 -10.52
CA LEU A 2 -4.13 -18.34 -9.60
C LEU A 2 -4.34 -19.84 -9.74
N ARG A 3 -5.60 -20.31 -9.83
CA ARG A 3 -5.89 -21.75 -10.04
C ARG A 3 -5.31 -22.27 -11.37
N GLU A 4 -5.38 -21.49 -12.42
CA GLU A 4 -4.79 -21.82 -13.73
C GLU A 4 -3.26 -21.90 -13.66
N ALA A 5 -2.65 -21.09 -12.78
CA ALA A 5 -1.22 -21.15 -12.47
C ALA A 5 -0.82 -22.28 -11.50
N GLY A 6 -1.77 -23.15 -11.10
CA GLY A 6 -1.52 -24.29 -10.21
C GLY A 6 -1.62 -23.99 -8.72
N ALA A 7 -2.07 -22.79 -8.31
CA ALA A 7 -2.20 -22.46 -6.90
C ALA A 7 -3.44 -23.12 -6.25
N SER A 8 -3.26 -23.65 -5.05
CA SER A 8 -4.35 -24.15 -4.20
C SER A 8 -4.91 -23.00 -3.35
N ILE A 9 -6.21 -22.74 -3.47
CA ILE A 9 -6.91 -21.75 -2.65
C ILE A 9 -7.40 -22.46 -1.39
N ILE A 10 -6.78 -22.16 -0.24
CA ILE A 10 -7.02 -22.85 1.02
C ILE A 10 -8.05 -22.15 1.92
N GLY A 11 -8.42 -20.91 1.63
CA GLY A 11 -9.39 -20.18 2.43
C GLY A 11 -9.53 -18.72 2.06
N LYS A 12 -10.35 -18.02 2.86
CA LYS A 12 -10.54 -16.59 2.82
C LYS A 12 -10.10 -15.97 4.15
N THR A 13 -9.24 -14.96 4.06
CA THR A 13 -8.80 -14.19 5.22
C THR A 13 -9.82 -13.14 5.63
N THR A 14 -9.78 -12.72 6.90
CA THR A 14 -10.62 -11.63 7.40
C THR A 14 -10.23 -10.30 6.73
N THR A 15 -11.25 -9.54 6.35
CA THR A 15 -11.09 -8.16 5.87
C THR A 15 -12.10 -7.26 6.57
N THR A 16 -11.84 -5.97 6.65
CA THR A 16 -12.84 -5.02 7.14
C THR A 16 -14.05 -5.01 6.21
N ALA A 17 -15.22 -4.72 6.75
CA ALA A 17 -16.43 -4.65 5.94
C ALA A 17 -16.28 -3.63 4.80
N PHE A 18 -16.63 -4.03 3.58
CA PHE A 18 -16.49 -3.25 2.35
C PHE A 18 -15.07 -2.68 2.09
N ALA A 19 -14.04 -3.29 2.67
CA ALA A 19 -12.66 -2.79 2.65
C ALA A 19 -12.51 -1.36 3.25
N ALA A 20 -13.45 -0.94 4.08
CA ALA A 20 -13.49 0.36 4.76
C ALA A 20 -12.62 0.37 6.04
N ASN A 21 -12.96 1.19 7.02
CA ASN A 21 -12.07 1.48 8.16
C ASN A 21 -12.51 0.85 9.48
N ASP A 22 -13.69 0.22 9.52
CA ASP A 22 -14.17 -0.45 10.73
C ASP A 22 -13.27 -1.65 11.04
N PRO A 23 -12.57 -1.67 12.20
CA PRO A 23 -11.57 -2.70 12.47
C PRO A 23 -12.19 -4.09 12.64
N THR A 24 -11.36 -5.10 12.48
CA THR A 24 -11.72 -6.50 12.71
C THR A 24 -11.17 -6.98 14.05
N ALA A 25 -11.62 -8.15 14.51
CA ALA A 25 -11.08 -8.83 15.69
C ALA A 25 -9.71 -9.50 15.45
N THR A 26 -9.13 -9.36 14.24
CA THR A 26 -7.83 -9.94 13.91
C THR A 26 -6.72 -9.24 14.71
N LEU A 27 -5.91 -10.03 15.38
CA LEU A 27 -4.77 -9.56 16.18
C LEU A 27 -3.49 -9.49 15.32
N ASN A 28 -2.57 -8.60 15.68
CA ASN A 28 -1.24 -8.58 15.08
C ASN A 28 -0.41 -9.77 15.60
N PRO A 29 0.10 -10.67 14.74
CA PRO A 29 0.87 -11.83 15.19
C PRO A 29 2.18 -11.48 15.90
N ARG A 30 2.69 -10.28 15.70
CA ARG A 30 3.92 -9.82 16.36
C ARG A 30 3.68 -9.35 17.80
N ASN A 31 2.48 -8.83 18.08
CA ASN A 31 2.02 -8.47 19.42
C ASN A 31 0.49 -8.38 19.43
N HIS A 32 -0.16 -9.31 20.11
CA HIS A 32 -1.62 -9.41 20.16
C HIS A 32 -2.33 -8.20 20.78
N GLY A 33 -1.61 -7.33 21.47
CA GLY A 33 -2.12 -6.05 21.99
C GLY A 33 -2.27 -4.95 20.94
N HIS A 34 -1.94 -5.22 19.67
CA HIS A 34 -1.88 -4.22 18.60
C HIS A 34 -2.69 -4.65 17.37
N THR A 35 -3.12 -3.66 16.58
CA THR A 35 -3.80 -3.90 15.31
C THR A 35 -2.84 -4.51 14.27
N PRO A 36 -3.30 -5.44 13.42
CA PRO A 36 -2.52 -5.87 12.26
C PRO A 36 -2.59 -4.84 11.11
N GLY A 37 -3.33 -3.76 11.30
CA GLY A 37 -3.71 -2.83 10.25
C GLY A 37 -4.96 -3.30 9.49
N GLY A 38 -5.21 -2.70 8.35
CA GLY A 38 -6.38 -3.04 7.49
C GLY A 38 -6.40 -2.16 6.23
N SER A 39 -7.36 -2.41 5.36
CA SER A 39 -8.51 -3.32 5.47
C SER A 39 -8.16 -4.80 5.31
N SER A 40 -7.01 -5.16 4.70
CA SER A 40 -6.57 -6.55 4.48
C SER A 40 -5.93 -7.16 5.75
N SER A 41 -6.62 -7.03 6.89
CA SER A 41 -6.12 -7.39 8.23
C SER A 41 -5.68 -8.85 8.32
N GLY A 42 -6.53 -9.78 7.92
CA GLY A 42 -6.27 -11.22 8.00
C GLY A 42 -5.21 -11.68 7.01
N SER A 43 -5.08 -11.03 5.85
CA SER A 43 -4.07 -11.38 4.84
C SER A 43 -2.65 -11.10 5.35
N ALA A 44 -2.43 -9.90 5.88
CA ALA A 44 -1.15 -9.55 6.48
C ALA A 44 -0.83 -10.44 7.70
N ALA A 45 -1.83 -10.66 8.58
CA ALA A 45 -1.67 -11.48 9.78
C ALA A 45 -1.38 -12.95 9.44
N ALA A 46 -2.08 -13.54 8.47
CA ALA A 46 -1.89 -14.96 8.10
C ALA A 46 -0.49 -15.23 7.52
N VAL A 47 0.02 -14.34 6.66
CA VAL A 47 1.40 -14.44 6.16
C VAL A 47 2.41 -14.23 7.29
N ALA A 48 2.22 -13.22 8.14
CA ALA A 48 3.11 -12.94 9.27
C ALA A 48 3.15 -14.05 10.32
N ALA A 49 2.05 -14.80 10.48
CA ALA A 49 1.96 -15.97 11.36
C ALA A 49 2.49 -17.26 10.70
N GLY A 50 2.93 -17.22 9.44
CA GLY A 50 3.40 -18.39 8.70
C GLY A 50 2.29 -19.39 8.32
N MET A 51 1.02 -18.99 8.36
CA MET A 51 -0.11 -19.85 8.01
C MET A 51 -0.17 -20.15 6.51
N ILE A 52 0.22 -19.20 5.69
CA ILE A 52 0.21 -19.25 4.23
C ILE A 52 1.40 -18.50 3.65
N PRO A 53 1.97 -18.97 2.52
CA PRO A 53 3.08 -18.28 1.87
C PRO A 53 2.66 -17.03 1.11
N LEU A 54 1.42 -16.98 0.61
CA LEU A 54 0.90 -15.88 -0.20
C LEU A 54 -0.56 -15.59 0.17
N ALA A 55 -0.90 -14.30 0.27
CA ALA A 55 -2.28 -13.84 0.45
C ALA A 55 -2.61 -12.72 -0.52
N LEU A 56 -3.90 -12.61 -0.89
CA LEU A 56 -4.42 -11.47 -1.64
C LEU A 56 -5.02 -10.43 -0.69
N GLY A 57 -5.01 -9.17 -1.12
CA GLY A 57 -5.74 -8.09 -0.49
C GLY A 57 -6.11 -7.02 -1.50
N THR A 58 -6.70 -5.94 -1.04
CA THR A 58 -7.03 -4.78 -1.87
C THR A 58 -6.58 -3.49 -1.20
N GLN A 59 -6.29 -2.48 -2.01
CA GLN A 59 -5.92 -1.15 -1.53
C GLN A 59 -6.67 -0.07 -2.30
N THR A 60 -7.35 0.79 -1.54
CA THR A 60 -7.99 2.03 -2.00
C THR A 60 -7.25 3.25 -1.45
N GLY A 61 -6.74 3.16 -0.21
CA GLY A 61 -5.88 4.17 0.42
C GLY A 61 -4.50 3.60 0.76
N GLY A 62 -4.42 2.72 1.77
CA GLY A 62 -3.19 2.10 2.25
C GLY A 62 -3.35 0.63 2.69
N SER A 63 -4.41 -0.03 2.24
CA SER A 63 -4.90 -1.29 2.83
C SER A 63 -4.11 -2.56 2.47
N VAL A 64 -3.02 -2.44 1.71
CA VAL A 64 -2.01 -3.48 1.45
C VAL A 64 -0.69 -3.10 2.10
N ILE A 65 -0.18 -1.93 1.77
CA ILE A 65 1.14 -1.45 2.20
C ILE A 65 1.22 -1.27 3.72
N ARG A 66 0.22 -0.62 4.33
CA ARG A 66 0.20 -0.35 5.77
C ARG A 66 0.13 -1.62 6.62
N PRO A 67 -0.85 -2.56 6.43
CA PRO A 67 -0.88 -3.78 7.23
C PRO A 67 0.35 -4.66 7.02
N ALA A 68 0.98 -4.66 5.84
CA ALA A 68 2.26 -5.34 5.62
C ALA A 68 3.37 -4.76 6.50
N SER A 69 3.50 -3.44 6.57
CA SER A 69 4.45 -2.76 7.46
C SER A 69 4.20 -3.13 8.93
N PHE A 70 2.95 -3.08 9.39
CA PHE A 70 2.59 -3.39 10.78
C PHE A 70 2.80 -4.85 11.18
N CYS A 71 2.69 -5.77 10.24
CA CYS A 71 2.88 -7.20 10.49
C CYS A 71 4.30 -7.69 10.15
N GLY A 72 5.16 -6.85 9.56
CA GLY A 72 6.53 -7.19 9.20
C GLY A 72 6.61 -8.25 8.10
N VAL A 73 5.84 -8.05 7.02
CA VAL A 73 5.85 -8.88 5.81
C VAL A 73 6.04 -8.01 4.57
N ALA A 74 6.48 -8.61 3.48
CA ALA A 74 6.51 -7.94 2.20
C ALA A 74 5.09 -7.89 1.58
N ALA A 75 4.80 -6.82 0.84
CA ALA A 75 3.57 -6.72 0.07
C ALA A 75 3.77 -5.84 -1.17
N ILE A 76 2.98 -6.10 -2.19
CA ILE A 76 2.90 -5.25 -3.38
C ILE A 76 1.46 -4.79 -3.63
N LYS A 77 1.30 -3.50 -3.83
CA LYS A 77 0.20 -2.91 -4.57
C LYS A 77 0.70 -2.63 -5.98
N PRO A 78 0.37 -3.44 -6.97
CA PRO A 78 0.87 -3.25 -8.32
C PRO A 78 0.31 -1.97 -8.96
N SER A 79 0.75 -1.67 -10.15
CA SER A 79 0.18 -0.61 -10.97
C SER A 79 -1.33 -0.77 -11.10
N PHE A 80 -2.06 0.34 -11.04
CA PHE A 80 -3.51 0.34 -11.16
C PHE A 80 -3.95 -0.42 -12.41
N ARG A 81 -4.86 -1.39 -12.22
CA ARG A 81 -5.39 -2.29 -13.26
C ARG A 81 -4.38 -3.27 -13.89
N LEU A 82 -3.22 -3.50 -13.31
CA LEU A 82 -2.38 -4.64 -13.68
C LEU A 82 -3.13 -5.95 -13.41
N LEU A 83 -3.82 -6.03 -12.27
CA LEU A 83 -4.75 -7.10 -11.93
C LEU A 83 -6.19 -6.62 -12.07
N PRO A 84 -7.09 -7.44 -12.65
CA PRO A 84 -8.50 -7.08 -12.74
C PRO A 84 -9.16 -7.11 -11.36
N THR A 85 -10.15 -6.23 -11.16
CA THR A 85 -10.98 -6.17 -9.94
C THR A 85 -12.33 -6.85 -10.12
N VAL A 86 -12.51 -7.63 -11.19
CA VAL A 86 -13.74 -8.40 -11.47
C VAL A 86 -13.99 -9.40 -10.33
N GLY A 87 -15.19 -9.36 -9.76
CA GLY A 87 -15.56 -10.19 -8.60
C GLY A 87 -15.16 -9.61 -7.24
N VAL A 88 -14.49 -8.45 -7.22
CA VAL A 88 -14.25 -7.66 -6.01
C VAL A 88 -15.38 -6.64 -5.86
N LYS A 89 -16.01 -6.56 -4.66
CA LYS A 89 -16.98 -5.49 -4.40
C LYS A 89 -16.27 -4.14 -4.53
N CYS A 90 -16.75 -3.31 -5.43
CA CYS A 90 -16.19 -1.99 -5.66
C CYS A 90 -16.39 -1.09 -4.45
N PHE A 91 -15.35 -0.42 -4.03
CA PHE A 91 -15.38 0.68 -3.08
C PHE A 91 -15.06 2.00 -3.79
N SER A 92 -14.03 1.99 -4.65
CA SER A 92 -13.64 3.14 -5.45
C SER A 92 -13.10 2.67 -6.80
N TRP A 93 -13.82 2.91 -7.87
CA TRP A 93 -13.51 2.38 -9.20
C TRP A 93 -12.25 2.97 -9.84
N THR A 94 -11.73 4.09 -9.33
CA THR A 94 -10.48 4.69 -9.81
C THR A 94 -9.27 4.42 -8.90
N LEU A 95 -9.49 3.82 -7.70
CA LEU A 95 -8.42 3.58 -6.73
C LEU A 95 -8.23 2.09 -6.40
N ASP A 96 -9.31 1.30 -6.38
CA ASP A 96 -9.24 -0.11 -5.94
C ASP A 96 -8.22 -0.89 -6.76
N THR A 97 -7.25 -1.44 -6.07
CA THR A 97 -6.17 -2.22 -6.66
C THR A 97 -5.99 -3.51 -5.85
N VAL A 98 -5.98 -4.65 -6.54
CA VAL A 98 -5.65 -5.95 -5.94
C VAL A 98 -4.14 -5.99 -5.68
N GLY A 99 -3.75 -6.41 -4.48
CA GLY A 99 -2.36 -6.56 -4.08
C GLY A 99 -2.08 -7.91 -3.43
N LEU A 100 -0.81 -8.18 -3.16
CA LEU A 100 -0.31 -9.44 -2.62
C LEU A 100 0.50 -9.19 -1.35
N PHE A 101 0.49 -10.18 -0.46
CA PHE A 101 1.35 -10.29 0.72
C PHE A 101 2.15 -11.59 0.65
N ALA A 102 3.42 -11.55 1.03
CA ALA A 102 4.28 -12.71 1.12
C ALA A 102 5.38 -12.49 2.18
N ALA A 103 6.15 -13.53 2.48
CA ALA A 103 7.24 -13.44 3.44
C ALA A 103 8.39 -12.54 2.94
N GLY A 104 8.65 -12.52 1.62
CA GLY A 104 9.70 -11.72 0.98
C GLY A 104 9.32 -11.24 -0.41
N VAL A 105 10.14 -10.33 -0.94
CA VAL A 105 9.89 -9.70 -2.25
C VAL A 105 9.96 -10.71 -3.40
N LYS A 106 10.82 -11.73 -3.28
CA LYS A 106 10.94 -12.80 -4.27
C LYS A 106 9.62 -13.57 -4.44
N ASP A 107 8.94 -13.87 -3.34
CA ASP A 107 7.67 -14.58 -3.37
C ASP A 107 6.54 -13.72 -3.95
N LEU A 108 6.55 -12.40 -3.69
CA LEU A 108 5.64 -11.44 -4.35
C LEU A 108 5.80 -11.47 -5.87
N ALA A 109 7.05 -11.47 -6.35
CA ALA A 109 7.37 -11.51 -7.77
C ALA A 109 6.84 -12.78 -8.44
N HIS A 110 7.05 -13.95 -7.82
CA HIS A 110 6.49 -15.21 -8.30
C HIS A 110 4.96 -15.21 -8.31
N GLY A 111 4.33 -14.74 -7.22
CA GLY A 111 2.88 -14.65 -7.11
C GLY A 111 2.28 -13.73 -8.17
N LEU A 112 2.85 -12.55 -8.38
CA LEU A 112 2.36 -11.58 -9.36
C LEU A 112 2.58 -12.09 -10.80
N SER A 113 3.74 -12.68 -11.09
CA SER A 113 4.02 -13.33 -12.38
C SER A 113 3.02 -14.44 -12.69
N ALA A 114 2.73 -15.31 -11.71
CA ALA A 114 1.74 -16.37 -11.86
C ALA A 114 0.33 -15.85 -12.13
N MET A 115 -0.06 -14.75 -11.47
CA MET A 115 -1.38 -14.14 -11.66
C MET A 115 -1.53 -13.45 -13.01
N THR A 116 -0.46 -12.88 -13.55
CA THR A 116 -0.51 -12.05 -14.76
C THR A 116 -0.01 -12.78 -16.02
N ASN A 117 0.62 -13.93 -15.84
CA ASN A 117 1.38 -14.64 -16.87
C ASN A 117 2.50 -13.78 -17.49
N ARG A 118 3.12 -12.90 -16.69
CA ARG A 118 4.18 -11.98 -17.09
C ARG A 118 5.51 -12.44 -16.52
N ARG A 119 6.36 -13.04 -17.36
CA ARG A 119 7.66 -13.56 -16.93
C ARG A 119 8.67 -12.48 -16.57
N GLU A 120 8.51 -11.29 -17.11
CA GLU A 120 9.33 -10.11 -16.77
C GLU A 120 9.20 -9.67 -15.31
N LEU A 121 8.18 -10.14 -14.59
CA LEU A 121 8.01 -9.90 -13.16
C LEU A 121 8.80 -10.88 -12.29
N LEU A 122 9.34 -11.96 -12.86
CA LEU A 122 10.18 -12.89 -12.11
C LEU A 122 11.52 -12.22 -11.75
N PRO A 123 12.10 -12.59 -10.60
CA PRO A 123 13.37 -12.00 -10.16
C PRO A 123 14.47 -12.25 -11.19
N ALA A 124 15.20 -11.20 -11.55
CA ALA A 124 16.39 -11.34 -12.38
C ALA A 124 17.50 -12.12 -11.65
N ALA A 125 18.42 -12.73 -12.40
CA ALA A 125 19.55 -13.49 -11.84
C ALA A 125 20.48 -12.57 -11.02
N ALA A 126 20.76 -11.37 -11.53
CA ALA A 126 21.54 -10.33 -10.83
C ALA A 126 20.60 -9.24 -10.27
N ILE A 127 20.99 -8.64 -9.16
CA ILE A 127 20.30 -7.46 -8.61
C ILE A 127 21.04 -6.23 -9.12
N GLU A 128 20.37 -5.43 -9.92
CA GLU A 128 20.91 -4.15 -10.37
C GLU A 128 20.84 -3.11 -9.25
N THR A 129 21.80 -2.20 -9.26
CA THR A 129 21.89 -1.12 -8.27
C THR A 129 21.05 0.07 -8.73
N PRO A 130 19.93 0.39 -8.07
CA PRO A 130 19.02 1.45 -8.51
C PRO A 130 19.50 2.86 -8.10
N ARG A 131 19.03 3.88 -8.84
CA ARG A 131 19.04 5.28 -8.41
C ARG A 131 17.80 5.53 -7.54
N ILE A 132 18.00 5.89 -6.27
CA ILE A 132 16.92 5.99 -5.28
C ILE A 132 16.70 7.45 -4.86
N GLY A 133 15.47 7.93 -5.02
CA GLY A 133 15.01 9.21 -4.44
C GLY A 133 14.37 8.98 -3.07
N ILE A 134 14.85 9.68 -2.05
CA ILE A 134 14.25 9.65 -0.70
C ILE A 134 13.19 10.73 -0.61
N VAL A 135 11.96 10.35 -0.26
CA VAL A 135 10.82 11.27 -0.14
C VAL A 135 10.18 11.17 1.24
N THR A 136 10.03 12.30 1.92
CA THR A 136 9.45 12.39 3.27
C THR A 136 7.96 12.72 3.28
N GLN A 137 7.42 13.24 2.17
CA GLN A 137 6.01 13.68 2.05
C GLN A 137 5.62 14.68 3.17
N ASP A 138 6.39 15.74 3.37
CA ASP A 138 6.23 16.70 4.48
C ASP A 138 4.82 17.31 4.56
N PHE A 139 4.11 17.39 3.42
CA PHE A 139 2.70 17.79 3.37
C PHE A 139 1.74 16.79 4.04
N ALA A 140 2.18 15.58 4.34
CA ALA A 140 1.37 14.53 4.98
C ALA A 140 1.53 14.49 6.51
N ALA A 141 2.15 15.51 7.09
CA ALA A 141 2.62 15.59 8.47
C ALA A 141 3.80 14.66 8.79
N ALA A 142 4.49 14.91 9.90
CA ALA A 142 5.69 14.16 10.28
C ALA A 142 5.38 12.68 10.58
N PRO A 143 6.32 11.76 10.28
CA PRO A 143 6.23 10.38 10.75
C PRO A 143 6.39 10.33 12.27
N GLU A 144 5.99 9.22 12.86
CA GLU A 144 6.39 8.87 14.22
C GLU A 144 7.89 8.52 14.25
N ALA A 145 8.53 8.57 15.42
CA ALA A 145 9.96 8.32 15.57
C ALA A 145 10.39 6.99 14.92
N ALA A 146 9.62 5.91 15.14
CA ALA A 146 9.91 4.60 14.55
C ALA A 146 9.82 4.58 13.01
N GLY A 147 8.92 5.37 12.42
CA GLY A 147 8.82 5.51 10.96
C GLY A 147 10.01 6.27 10.38
N GLY A 148 10.40 7.38 11.01
CA GLY A 148 11.60 8.15 10.65
C GLY A 148 12.86 7.29 10.73
N GLU A 149 13.01 6.54 11.81
CA GLU A 149 14.15 5.63 12.01
C GLU A 149 14.18 4.51 10.96
N ALA A 150 13.03 3.92 10.60
CA ALA A 150 12.95 2.89 9.56
C ALA A 150 13.46 3.41 8.20
N LEU A 151 13.04 4.63 7.80
CA LEU A 151 13.50 5.24 6.55
C LEU A 151 14.99 5.55 6.61
N ARG A 152 15.49 6.13 7.71
CA ARG A 152 16.91 6.42 7.91
C ARG A 152 17.77 5.16 7.81
N ILE A 153 17.33 4.08 8.44
CA ILE A 153 18.03 2.79 8.43
C ILE A 153 18.06 2.21 7.01
N ALA A 154 16.92 2.23 6.29
CA ALA A 154 16.84 1.73 4.93
C ALA A 154 17.72 2.56 3.98
N THR A 155 17.70 3.89 4.10
CA THR A 155 18.56 4.80 3.33
C THR A 155 20.04 4.44 3.53
N SER A 156 20.51 4.36 4.78
CA SER A 156 21.90 4.01 5.07
C SER A 156 22.27 2.60 4.59
N ALA A 157 21.34 1.66 4.60
CA ALA A 157 21.60 0.29 4.12
C ALA A 157 21.81 0.27 2.58
N VAL A 158 20.96 0.97 1.82
CA VAL A 158 21.07 0.99 0.36
C VAL A 158 22.30 1.79 -0.11
N GLU A 159 22.67 2.86 0.59
CA GLU A 159 23.93 3.60 0.35
C GLU A 159 25.16 2.70 0.53
N ARG A 160 25.22 1.95 1.64
CA ARG A 160 26.32 0.98 1.86
C ARG A 160 26.35 -0.14 0.84
N ALA A 161 25.19 -0.50 0.28
CA ALA A 161 25.07 -1.49 -0.79
C ALA A 161 25.44 -0.91 -2.17
N GLY A 162 25.77 0.39 -2.25
CA GLY A 162 26.27 1.05 -3.47
C GLY A 162 25.22 1.79 -4.28
N ALA A 163 23.98 1.92 -3.80
CA ALA A 163 22.94 2.68 -4.49
C ALA A 163 23.30 4.18 -4.56
N SER A 164 22.96 4.81 -5.69
CA SER A 164 22.96 6.27 -5.80
C SER A 164 21.71 6.82 -5.13
N VAL A 165 21.89 7.49 -3.98
CA VAL A 165 20.79 7.99 -3.16
C VAL A 165 20.81 9.51 -3.11
N ARG A 166 19.63 10.13 -3.22
CA ARG A 166 19.46 11.56 -3.02
C ARG A 166 18.12 11.89 -2.37
N ALA A 167 18.07 12.97 -1.61
CA ALA A 167 16.81 13.58 -1.21
C ALA A 167 16.07 14.09 -2.45
N LEU A 168 14.77 13.94 -2.49
CA LEU A 168 13.93 14.27 -3.62
C LEU A 168 12.69 15.04 -3.17
N ASP A 169 12.55 16.26 -3.67
CA ASP A 169 11.36 17.07 -3.49
C ASP A 169 10.30 16.68 -4.52
N LEU A 170 9.08 16.42 -4.04
CA LEU A 170 7.97 16.16 -4.93
C LEU A 170 7.41 17.47 -5.52
N PRO A 171 6.92 17.47 -6.77
CA PRO A 171 6.21 18.62 -7.33
C PRO A 171 5.04 19.07 -6.42
N GLU A 172 4.77 20.38 -6.36
CA GLU A 172 3.67 20.95 -5.53
C GLU A 172 2.31 20.30 -5.80
N THR A 173 2.08 19.88 -7.05
CA THR A 173 0.89 19.15 -7.45
C THR A 173 0.65 17.85 -6.63
N MET A 174 1.69 17.29 -6.00
CA MET A 174 1.56 16.12 -5.15
C MET A 174 0.88 16.45 -3.82
N ALA A 175 1.20 17.59 -3.22
CA ALA A 175 0.53 18.06 -2.01
C ALA A 175 -0.96 18.35 -2.26
N GLU A 176 -1.28 18.94 -3.42
CA GLU A 176 -2.65 19.17 -3.86
C GLU A 176 -3.41 17.84 -4.06
N ALA A 177 -2.80 16.91 -4.80
CA ALA A 177 -3.34 15.58 -5.03
C ALA A 177 -3.56 14.80 -3.74
N TRP A 178 -2.64 14.90 -2.78
CA TRP A 178 -2.80 14.27 -1.47
C TRP A 178 -4.03 14.81 -0.71
N ARG A 179 -4.28 16.13 -0.78
CA ARG A 179 -5.44 16.75 -0.11
C ARG A 179 -6.77 16.31 -0.72
N ILE A 180 -6.83 16.12 -2.05
CA ILE A 180 -8.11 15.78 -2.74
C ILE A 180 -8.36 14.27 -2.81
N GLN A 181 -7.41 13.41 -2.46
CA GLN A 181 -7.62 11.96 -2.51
C GLN A 181 -8.85 11.49 -1.70
N PRO A 182 -9.12 12.01 -0.48
CA PRO A 182 -10.33 11.64 0.23
C PRO A 182 -11.62 12.00 -0.50
N THR A 183 -11.66 13.14 -1.19
CA THR A 183 -12.82 13.56 -2.00
C THR A 183 -13.11 12.54 -3.10
N VAL A 184 -12.08 12.10 -3.84
CA VAL A 184 -12.24 11.08 -4.87
C VAL A 184 -12.72 9.77 -4.27
N GLN A 185 -12.05 9.29 -3.22
CA GLN A 185 -12.37 8.02 -2.59
C GLN A 185 -13.79 7.99 -2.01
N GLN A 186 -14.19 9.03 -1.28
CA GLN A 186 -15.47 9.07 -0.57
C GLN A 186 -16.64 9.26 -1.53
N PHE A 187 -16.50 10.12 -2.54
CA PHE A 187 -17.52 10.26 -3.58
C PHE A 187 -17.78 8.93 -4.28
N GLU A 188 -16.71 8.24 -4.70
CA GLU A 188 -16.82 6.95 -5.38
C GLU A 188 -17.40 5.88 -4.46
N ALA A 189 -16.99 5.84 -3.18
CA ALA A 189 -17.54 4.91 -2.20
C ALA A 189 -19.04 5.11 -1.98
N HIS A 190 -19.50 6.37 -1.87
CA HIS A 190 -20.93 6.69 -1.71
C HIS A 190 -21.74 6.21 -2.91
N GLN A 191 -21.24 6.38 -4.13
CA GLN A 191 -21.92 5.91 -5.33
C GLN A 191 -21.88 4.37 -5.43
N ALA A 192 -20.72 3.75 -5.17
CA ALA A 192 -20.53 2.30 -5.27
C ALA A 192 -21.33 1.51 -4.23
N LEU A 193 -21.61 2.10 -3.08
CA LEU A 193 -22.38 1.52 -1.97
C LEU A 193 -23.78 2.12 -1.85
N ALA A 194 -24.27 2.82 -2.87
CA ALA A 194 -25.54 3.55 -2.80
C ALA A 194 -26.75 2.63 -2.52
N TRP A 195 -26.71 1.37 -2.97
CA TRP A 195 -27.76 0.40 -2.67
C TRP A 195 -27.72 0.00 -1.19
N GLU A 196 -26.55 -0.39 -0.68
CA GLU A 196 -26.37 -0.77 0.74
C GLU A 196 -26.70 0.41 1.65
N TYR A 197 -26.25 1.61 1.31
CA TYR A 197 -26.51 2.81 2.07
C TYR A 197 -28.01 3.13 2.19
N ARG A 198 -28.77 2.97 1.10
CA ARG A 198 -30.22 3.25 1.11
C ARG A 198 -31.06 2.14 1.72
N THR A 199 -30.65 0.86 1.58
CA THR A 199 -31.49 -0.28 1.97
C THR A 199 -31.05 -0.95 3.29
N HIS A 200 -29.81 -0.72 3.73
CA HIS A 200 -29.20 -1.37 4.91
C HIS A 200 -28.46 -0.39 5.81
N TYR A 201 -28.89 0.85 5.84
CA TYR A 201 -28.21 1.95 6.56
C TYR A 201 -27.88 1.59 8.03
N ASP A 202 -28.85 1.08 8.81
CA ASP A 202 -28.67 0.73 10.22
C ASP A 202 -27.76 -0.47 10.44
N ALA A 203 -27.61 -1.34 9.45
CA ALA A 203 -26.72 -2.51 9.48
C ALA A 203 -25.30 -2.18 9.03
N MET A 204 -25.05 -0.99 8.50
CA MET A 204 -23.72 -0.59 8.06
C MET A 204 -22.78 -0.37 9.26
N PRO A 205 -21.49 -0.74 9.11
CA PRO A 205 -20.48 -0.44 10.12
C PRO A 205 -20.40 1.06 10.43
N PRO A 206 -20.22 1.46 11.69
CA PRO A 206 -20.42 2.85 12.12
C PRO A 206 -19.43 3.84 11.48
N LEU A 207 -18.14 3.47 11.33
CA LEU A 207 -17.16 4.36 10.70
C LEU A 207 -17.39 4.52 9.21
N LEU A 208 -17.79 3.45 8.53
CA LEU A 208 -18.15 3.51 7.11
C LEU A 208 -19.39 4.38 6.93
N ARG A 209 -20.44 4.16 7.74
CA ARG A 209 -21.68 4.93 7.68
C ARG A 209 -21.42 6.41 7.83
N ALA A 210 -20.69 6.82 8.89
CA ALA A 210 -20.34 8.21 9.13
C ALA A 210 -19.63 8.87 7.94
N ARG A 211 -18.72 8.15 7.29
CA ARG A 211 -18.03 8.65 6.10
C ARG A 211 -18.93 8.78 4.87
N LEU A 212 -19.87 7.88 4.71
CA LEU A 212 -20.86 7.98 3.62
C LEU A 212 -21.81 9.15 3.86
N ASP A 213 -22.20 9.41 5.14
CA ASP A 213 -23.00 10.58 5.53
C ASP A 213 -22.26 11.89 5.19
N GLU A 214 -20.97 11.99 5.54
CA GLU A 214 -20.13 13.14 5.21
C GLU A 214 -20.00 13.38 3.70
N SER A 215 -19.94 12.31 2.91
CA SER A 215 -19.76 12.40 1.46
C SER A 215 -21.05 12.56 0.66
N ALA A 216 -22.21 12.33 1.26
CA ALA A 216 -23.52 12.38 0.60
C ALA A 216 -23.81 13.73 -0.08
N GLY A 217 -23.29 14.85 0.48
CA GLY A 217 -23.41 16.19 -0.07
C GLY A 217 -22.33 16.60 -1.08
N THR A 218 -21.39 15.73 -1.42
CA THR A 218 -20.31 16.09 -2.35
C THR A 218 -20.86 16.28 -3.77
N ALA A 219 -20.74 17.51 -4.28
CA ALA A 219 -21.23 17.84 -5.62
C ALA A 219 -20.39 17.12 -6.70
N PRO A 220 -21.01 16.65 -7.80
CA PRO A 220 -20.28 16.05 -8.92
C PRO A 220 -19.15 16.96 -9.48
N ALA A 221 -19.38 18.27 -9.54
CA ALA A 221 -18.36 19.23 -9.99
C ALA A 221 -17.10 19.21 -9.11
N THR A 222 -17.24 19.08 -7.78
CA THR A 222 -16.11 18.97 -6.85
C THR A 222 -15.31 17.69 -7.10
N TYR A 223 -15.99 16.59 -7.37
CA TYR A 223 -15.36 15.32 -7.74
C TYR A 223 -14.61 15.43 -9.09
N ASP A 224 -15.21 16.06 -10.09
CA ASP A 224 -14.59 16.24 -11.41
C ASP A 224 -13.35 17.13 -11.33
N GLU A 225 -13.38 18.20 -10.53
CA GLU A 225 -12.23 19.04 -10.24
C GLU A 225 -11.10 18.23 -9.56
N ALA A 226 -11.42 17.44 -8.54
CA ALA A 226 -10.47 16.56 -7.85
C ALA A 226 -9.81 15.58 -8.83
N ARG A 227 -10.57 14.97 -9.75
CA ARG A 227 -10.01 14.13 -10.80
C ARG A 227 -9.07 14.88 -11.74
N GLY A 228 -9.43 16.13 -12.08
CA GLY A 228 -8.58 17.02 -12.87
C GLY A 228 -7.22 17.25 -12.21
N ILE A 229 -7.21 17.54 -10.89
CA ILE A 229 -6.00 17.69 -10.06
C ILE A 229 -5.18 16.39 -10.08
N ALA A 230 -5.81 15.24 -9.82
CA ALA A 230 -5.14 13.94 -9.83
C ALA A 230 -4.46 13.64 -11.17
N ASN A 231 -5.11 13.99 -12.30
CA ASN A 231 -4.54 13.78 -13.62
C ASN A 231 -3.33 14.69 -13.90
N ARG A 232 -3.33 15.94 -13.43
CA ARG A 232 -2.16 16.83 -13.51
C ARG A 232 -1.01 16.28 -12.68
N ALA A 233 -1.29 15.84 -11.46
CA ALA A 233 -0.32 15.26 -10.56
C ALA A 233 0.35 14.00 -11.14
N ARG A 234 -0.43 13.09 -11.73
CA ARG A 234 0.12 11.88 -12.40
C ARG A 234 1.13 12.25 -13.48
N ARG A 235 0.84 13.28 -14.32
CA ARG A 235 1.78 13.74 -15.36
C ARG A 235 3.05 14.34 -14.76
N SER A 236 2.94 15.10 -13.68
CA SER A 236 4.10 15.67 -12.98
C SER A 236 4.96 14.59 -12.33
N LEU A 237 4.34 13.58 -11.71
CA LEU A 237 5.06 12.47 -11.09
C LEU A 237 5.89 11.67 -12.10
N MET A 238 5.40 11.47 -13.33
CA MET A 238 6.17 10.71 -14.33
C MET A 238 7.52 11.33 -14.64
N LYS A 239 7.66 12.66 -14.54
CA LYS A 239 8.92 13.35 -14.76
C LYS A 239 9.93 13.12 -13.63
N VAL A 240 9.46 12.85 -12.42
CA VAL A 240 10.34 12.52 -11.28
C VAL A 240 11.15 11.27 -11.57
N PHE A 241 10.55 10.28 -12.24
CA PHE A 241 11.22 9.05 -12.63
C PHE A 241 12.18 9.17 -13.83
N ASP A 242 12.36 10.35 -14.41
CA ASP A 242 13.47 10.60 -15.35
C ASP A 242 14.80 10.78 -14.58
N GLU A 243 14.72 11.14 -13.31
CA GLU A 243 15.86 11.43 -12.45
C GLU A 243 16.25 10.28 -11.52
N VAL A 244 15.31 9.43 -11.15
CA VAL A 244 15.49 8.26 -10.27
C VAL A 244 14.74 7.05 -10.83
N ASP A 245 15.20 5.85 -10.50
CA ASP A 245 14.52 4.63 -10.92
C ASP A 245 13.35 4.35 -9.98
N VAL A 246 13.54 4.60 -8.68
CA VAL A 246 12.51 4.41 -7.65
C VAL A 246 12.56 5.49 -6.57
N ILE A 247 11.44 5.64 -5.88
CA ILE A 247 11.30 6.42 -4.65
C ILE A 247 11.28 5.46 -3.46
N LEU A 248 12.01 5.79 -2.40
CA LEU A 248 11.96 5.12 -1.10
C LEU A 248 11.33 6.07 -0.09
N THR A 249 10.29 5.62 0.62
CA THR A 249 9.53 6.43 1.58
C THR A 249 8.86 5.58 2.67
N PHE A 250 8.08 6.22 3.55
CA PHE A 250 7.38 5.57 4.66
C PHE A 250 6.26 4.64 4.18
N ALA A 251 6.24 3.38 4.65
CA ALA A 251 5.12 2.46 4.42
C ALA A 251 3.94 2.71 5.38
N ALA A 252 4.21 3.28 6.54
CA ALA A 252 3.23 3.69 7.54
C ALA A 252 3.83 4.83 8.39
N PRO A 253 3.05 5.57 9.20
CA PRO A 253 3.59 6.61 10.08
C PRO A 253 4.63 6.10 11.08
N GLY A 254 4.48 4.87 11.55
CA GLY A 254 5.34 4.22 12.53
C GLY A 254 4.97 2.75 12.69
N ALA A 255 5.12 2.24 13.92
CA ALA A 255 4.70 0.89 14.28
C ALA A 255 3.19 0.75 14.38
N ALA A 256 2.70 -0.49 14.49
CA ALA A 256 1.28 -0.79 14.65
C ALA A 256 0.71 -0.10 15.90
N PRO A 257 -0.40 0.65 15.80
CA PRO A 257 -1.08 1.24 16.96
C PRO A 257 -1.56 0.18 17.96
N LYS A 258 -1.57 0.54 19.24
CA LYS A 258 -2.10 -0.29 20.31
C LYS A 258 -3.63 -0.43 20.21
N GLY A 259 -4.14 -1.61 20.53
CA GLY A 259 -5.56 -1.92 20.52
C GLY A 259 -6.08 -2.28 19.11
N LEU A 260 -7.41 -2.46 19.03
CA LEU A 260 -8.14 -2.87 17.82
C LEU A 260 -9.21 -1.85 17.40
N THR A 261 -9.11 -0.60 17.86
CA THR A 261 -10.11 0.44 17.52
C THR A 261 -9.81 1.17 16.20
N SER A 262 -8.68 0.90 15.58
CA SER A 262 -8.25 1.52 14.32
C SER A 262 -7.47 0.56 13.46
N THR A 263 -7.54 0.72 12.14
CA THR A 263 -6.67 0.05 11.18
C THR A 263 -5.36 0.81 10.92
N GLY A 264 -5.13 1.91 11.64
CA GLY A 264 -3.99 2.81 11.45
C GLY A 264 -4.22 3.88 10.36
N ASP A 265 -3.27 4.82 10.26
CA ASP A 265 -3.34 5.96 9.35
C ASP A 265 -2.65 5.66 8.00
N ALA A 266 -3.32 5.95 6.90
CA ALA A 266 -2.86 5.71 5.52
C ALA A 266 -2.20 6.94 4.87
N ARG A 267 -1.86 7.99 5.65
CA ARG A 267 -1.43 9.29 5.11
C ARG A 267 -0.22 9.20 4.15
N PHE A 268 0.68 8.26 4.35
CA PHE A 268 1.84 8.03 3.48
C PHE A 268 1.58 7.09 2.29
N ASN A 269 0.37 6.50 2.20
CA ASN A 269 0.03 5.54 1.13
C ASN A 269 -0.97 6.12 0.11
N ARG A 270 -1.92 6.94 0.57
CA ARG A 270 -3.08 7.36 -0.24
C ARG A 270 -2.71 8.15 -1.49
N LEU A 271 -1.64 8.95 -1.43
CA LEU A 271 -1.11 9.64 -2.61
C LEU A 271 -0.70 8.64 -3.70
N TRP A 272 0.09 7.65 -3.33
CA TRP A 272 0.62 6.67 -4.29
C TRP A 272 -0.47 5.78 -4.89
N THR A 273 -1.52 5.51 -4.12
CA THR A 273 -2.72 4.84 -4.64
C THR A 273 -3.44 5.73 -5.66
N LEU A 274 -3.62 7.01 -5.36
CA LEU A 274 -4.21 7.97 -6.29
C LEU A 274 -3.37 8.14 -7.57
N MET A 275 -2.05 8.11 -7.46
CA MET A 275 -1.14 8.16 -8.62
C MET A 275 -1.20 6.87 -9.45
N GLY A 276 -1.67 5.77 -8.89
CA GLY A 276 -1.81 4.48 -9.59
C GLY A 276 -0.49 3.71 -9.75
N VAL A 277 0.62 4.20 -9.21
CA VAL A 277 1.98 3.64 -9.34
C VAL A 277 2.15 2.36 -8.51
N PRO A 278 3.04 1.42 -8.88
CA PRO A 278 3.35 0.25 -8.07
C PRO A 278 4.06 0.65 -6.78
N CYS A 279 3.70 -0.01 -5.67
CA CYS A 279 4.30 0.20 -4.36
C CYS A 279 4.64 -1.16 -3.74
N VAL A 280 5.85 -1.33 -3.23
CA VAL A 280 6.29 -2.56 -2.56
C VAL A 280 6.73 -2.25 -1.14
N THR A 281 6.15 -2.92 -0.15
CA THR A 281 6.58 -2.83 1.25
C THR A 281 7.74 -3.78 1.50
N VAL A 282 8.78 -3.28 2.16
CA VAL A 282 9.90 -4.06 2.68
C VAL A 282 9.99 -3.83 4.20
N PRO A 283 9.97 -4.88 5.04
CA PRO A 283 10.25 -4.74 6.47
C PRO A 283 11.65 -4.15 6.69
N ALA A 284 11.75 -3.07 7.47
CA ALA A 284 13.01 -2.33 7.58
C ALA A 284 13.65 -2.44 8.95
N THR A 285 12.87 -2.38 10.03
CA THR A 285 13.38 -2.43 11.40
C THR A 285 12.33 -2.94 12.38
N ILE A 286 12.76 -3.15 13.61
CA ILE A 286 11.89 -3.39 14.77
C ILE A 286 11.96 -2.13 15.64
N SER A 287 10.81 -1.58 16.02
CA SER A 287 10.72 -0.45 16.94
C SER A 287 11.16 -0.84 18.35
N GLU A 288 11.40 0.16 19.21
CA GLU A 288 11.69 -0.07 20.65
C GLU A 288 10.61 -0.89 21.35
N GLY A 289 9.34 -0.78 20.90
CA GLY A 289 8.24 -1.60 21.40
C GLY A 289 8.16 -3.02 20.83
N GLY A 290 9.18 -3.49 20.10
CA GLY A 290 9.25 -4.85 19.54
C GLY A 290 8.37 -5.09 18.33
N LEU A 291 7.79 -4.05 17.71
CA LEU A 291 6.92 -4.13 16.56
C LEU A 291 7.67 -3.79 15.26
N PRO A 292 7.39 -4.48 14.15
CA PRO A 292 8.02 -4.19 12.88
C PRO A 292 7.56 -2.83 12.30
N VAL A 293 8.46 -2.21 11.56
CA VAL A 293 8.21 -1.01 10.77
C VAL A 293 8.83 -1.20 9.39
N GLY A 294 8.04 -0.99 8.34
CA GLY A 294 8.48 -1.12 6.96
C GLY A 294 8.71 0.24 6.28
N VAL A 295 9.42 0.17 5.17
CA VAL A 295 9.50 1.24 4.16
C VAL A 295 8.76 0.80 2.90
N GLN A 296 8.43 1.72 1.99
CA GLN A 296 7.88 1.38 0.69
C GLN A 296 8.76 1.89 -0.45
N VAL A 297 8.93 1.04 -1.45
CA VAL A 297 9.57 1.32 -2.72
C VAL A 297 8.49 1.58 -3.76
N ILE A 298 8.62 2.66 -4.51
CA ILE A 298 7.65 3.10 -5.51
C ILE A 298 8.38 3.29 -6.83
N ALA A 299 7.87 2.70 -7.91
CA ALA A 299 8.40 2.89 -9.25
C ALA A 299 7.41 3.64 -10.15
N ARG A 300 7.83 3.94 -11.37
CA ARG A 300 6.99 4.54 -12.42
C ARG A 300 5.75 3.67 -12.68
N PHE A 301 4.63 4.31 -13.02
CA PHE A 301 3.41 3.58 -13.42
C PHE A 301 3.72 2.62 -14.59
N GLY A 302 3.33 1.36 -14.42
CA GLY A 302 3.58 0.28 -15.38
C GLY A 302 4.93 -0.42 -15.22
N ASP A 303 5.82 0.08 -14.36
CA ASP A 303 7.11 -0.54 -14.07
C ASP A 303 7.06 -1.37 -12.77
N ASP A 304 6.20 -2.36 -12.76
CA ASP A 304 6.04 -3.29 -11.64
C ASP A 304 7.28 -4.19 -11.46
N ALA A 305 7.96 -4.51 -12.56
CA ALA A 305 9.21 -5.28 -12.53
C ALA A 305 10.33 -4.47 -11.85
N GLY A 306 10.53 -3.22 -12.24
CA GLY A 306 11.50 -2.33 -11.61
C GLY A 306 11.20 -2.08 -10.13
N ALA A 307 9.91 -1.95 -9.76
CA ALA A 307 9.50 -1.85 -8.36
C ALA A 307 9.91 -3.07 -7.53
N LEU A 308 9.69 -4.29 -8.05
CA LEU A 308 10.05 -5.53 -7.39
C LEU A 308 11.56 -5.71 -7.30
N GLU A 309 12.31 -5.43 -8.36
CA GLU A 309 13.78 -5.53 -8.37
C GLU A 309 14.42 -4.55 -7.39
N ALA A 310 13.99 -3.29 -7.39
CA ALA A 310 14.50 -2.30 -6.44
C ALA A 310 14.10 -2.66 -4.99
N ALA A 311 12.89 -3.17 -4.76
CA ALA A 311 12.50 -3.65 -3.43
C ALA A 311 13.33 -4.85 -2.99
N ARG A 312 13.68 -5.76 -3.90
CA ARG A 312 14.60 -6.88 -3.62
C ARG A 312 16.00 -6.39 -3.27
N PHE A 313 16.48 -5.34 -3.95
CA PHE A 313 17.74 -4.68 -3.59
C PHE A 313 17.68 -4.12 -2.17
N VAL A 314 16.62 -3.37 -1.82
CA VAL A 314 16.40 -2.82 -0.46
C VAL A 314 16.35 -3.95 0.58
N GLU A 315 15.60 -5.01 0.32
CA GLU A 315 15.49 -6.19 1.21
C GLU A 315 16.87 -6.82 1.47
N HIS A 316 17.67 -7.03 0.42
CA HIS A 316 19.05 -7.56 0.52
C HIS A 316 19.97 -6.61 1.27
N ALA A 317 19.92 -5.32 1.02
CA ALA A 317 20.73 -4.32 1.71
C ALA A 317 20.43 -4.29 3.21
N LEU A 318 19.15 -4.43 3.58
CA LEU A 318 18.71 -4.51 4.97
C LEU A 318 19.12 -5.82 5.67
N ALA A 319 19.20 -6.94 4.96
CA ALA A 319 19.61 -8.23 5.53
C ALA A 319 21.13 -8.34 5.80
N ARG A 320 21.96 -7.49 5.21
CA ARG A 320 23.42 -7.49 5.33
C ARG A 320 23.96 -6.56 6.45
N ARG A 321 23.10 -6.21 7.41
CA ARG A 321 23.47 -5.35 8.53
C ARG A 321 24.38 -6.04 9.53
#